data_f5536e3d3bd163d294a2dae3bcd408a1
#
_entry.id   f5536e3d3bd163d294a2dae3bcd408a1
#
_cell.length_a   1.000
_cell.length_b   1.000
_cell.length_c   1.000
_cell.angle_alpha   90.00
_cell.angle_beta   90.00
_cell.angle_gamma   90.00
#
_symmetry.space_group_name_H-M   'P 1'
#
loop_
_entity.id
_entity.type
_entity.pdbx_description
1 polymer ?
#
loop_
_entity_poly.entity_id
_entity_poly.type
_entity_poly.pdbx_seq_one_letter_code
_entity_poly.pdbx_strand_id
1 'polypeptide(L)'
;MNVKVEIASSTQVKNLHANVERILSIVPQEHLRGFTKIVFADLVAEPRLSAVQRASLPALYHPKMLGQMAWAEVALSVLAPKKKFPQSLLTRLSLKSSLAQVILSLVAQHYYMTLSKGIKKNQLETACRSYVEKHFERWREKEGGLRVRLLKPFKPQLDKLARKLATKYKEELDRKQISKK
;
A
#
# COMPACT_ATOMS: atom_id res chain seq x y z
N MET A 1 -13.24 0.00 18.27
CA MET A 1 -12.55 1.30 18.18
C MET A 1 -12.41 1.60 16.69
N ASN A 2 -13.04 2.68 16.21
CA ASN A 2 -13.02 2.99 14.76
C ASN A 2 -11.91 4.01 14.47
N VAL A 3 -11.05 3.68 13.53
CA VAL A 3 -10.06 4.62 12.98
C VAL A 3 -10.82 5.64 12.14
N LYS A 4 -10.70 6.94 12.46
CA LYS A 4 -11.36 8.01 11.73
C LYS A 4 -10.70 8.23 10.37
N VAL A 5 -11.50 8.36 9.32
CA VAL A 5 -11.02 8.68 7.96
C VAL A 5 -11.35 10.14 7.68
N GLU A 6 -10.32 10.96 7.45
CA GLU A 6 -10.45 12.38 7.10
C GLU A 6 -9.96 12.59 5.67
N ILE A 7 -10.70 13.36 4.86
CA ILE A 7 -10.35 13.65 3.46
C ILE A 7 -10.12 15.16 3.34
N ALA A 8 -8.85 15.53 3.21
CA ALA A 8 -8.40 16.91 3.00
C ALA A 8 -7.84 17.13 1.57
N SER A 9 -7.99 16.12 0.70
CA SER A 9 -7.49 16.15 -0.68
C SER A 9 -8.53 16.72 -1.63
N SER A 10 -8.06 17.49 -2.62
CA SER A 10 -8.84 17.92 -3.77
C SER A 10 -9.12 16.77 -4.76
N THR A 11 -8.37 15.68 -4.67
CA THR A 11 -8.50 14.51 -5.53
C THR A 11 -9.64 13.62 -5.05
N GLN A 12 -10.73 13.58 -5.82
CA GLN A 12 -11.87 12.73 -5.50
C GLN A 12 -11.60 11.28 -5.89
N VAL A 13 -11.60 10.38 -4.92
CA VAL A 13 -11.54 8.93 -5.11
C VAL A 13 -12.88 8.31 -4.72
N LYS A 14 -13.52 7.66 -5.69
CA LYS A 14 -14.84 7.05 -5.49
C LYS A 14 -14.78 5.97 -4.40
N ASN A 15 -15.73 6.02 -3.45
CA ASN A 15 -15.85 5.04 -2.36
C ASN A 15 -14.59 4.88 -1.49
N LEU A 16 -13.79 5.95 -1.31
CA LEU A 16 -12.54 5.91 -0.55
C LEU A 16 -12.78 5.41 0.88
N HIS A 17 -13.73 5.99 1.60
CA HIS A 17 -14.08 5.64 2.98
C HIS A 17 -14.42 4.13 3.10
N ALA A 18 -15.35 3.65 2.28
CA ALA A 18 -15.74 2.25 2.29
C ALA A 18 -14.58 1.29 1.94
N ASN A 19 -13.67 1.69 1.04
CA ASN A 19 -12.49 0.89 0.72
C ASN A 19 -11.53 0.81 1.91
N VAL A 20 -11.30 1.92 2.62
CA VAL A 20 -10.46 1.97 3.82
C VAL A 20 -11.05 1.08 4.91
N GLU A 21 -12.34 1.18 5.20
CA GLU A 21 -13.03 0.35 6.19
C GLU A 21 -12.90 -1.15 5.88
N ARG A 22 -13.06 -1.53 4.61
CA ARG A 22 -12.86 -2.93 4.17
C ARG A 22 -11.42 -3.41 4.39
N ILE A 23 -10.43 -2.55 4.14
CA ILE A 23 -9.02 -2.89 4.38
C ILE A 23 -8.78 -3.05 5.88
N LEU A 24 -9.25 -2.12 6.71
CA LEU A 24 -9.10 -2.18 8.15
C LEU A 24 -9.85 -3.35 8.79
N SER A 25 -10.96 -3.81 8.19
CA SER A 25 -11.74 -4.96 8.69
C SER A 25 -11.01 -6.30 8.60
N ILE A 26 -9.88 -6.37 7.90
CA ILE A 26 -9.06 -7.58 7.78
C ILE A 26 -8.00 -7.65 8.88
N VAL A 27 -7.69 -6.49 9.44
CA VAL A 27 -6.68 -6.35 10.49
C VAL A 27 -7.33 -6.64 11.85
N PRO A 28 -6.65 -7.39 12.75
CA PRO A 28 -7.10 -7.56 14.13
C PRO A 28 -7.29 -6.21 14.82
N GLN A 29 -8.38 -6.03 15.55
CA GLN A 29 -8.72 -4.77 16.24
C GLN A 29 -7.65 -4.35 17.26
N GLU A 30 -6.97 -5.31 17.87
CA GLU A 30 -5.86 -5.09 18.78
C GLU A 30 -4.67 -4.38 18.13
N HIS A 31 -4.42 -4.61 16.83
CA HIS A 31 -3.34 -3.96 16.08
C HIS A 31 -3.64 -2.49 15.76
N LEU A 32 -4.91 -2.07 15.89
CA LEU A 32 -5.35 -0.68 15.68
C LEU A 32 -5.44 0.11 16.99
N ARG A 33 -5.08 -0.50 18.12
CA ARG A 33 -5.20 0.14 19.44
C ARG A 33 -4.29 1.37 19.54
N GLY A 34 -4.90 2.55 19.72
CA GLY A 34 -4.18 3.82 19.78
C GLY A 34 -3.90 4.47 18.42
N PHE A 35 -4.29 3.85 17.32
CA PHE A 35 -4.28 4.45 15.99
C PHE A 35 -5.61 5.18 15.77
N THR A 36 -5.57 6.51 15.69
CA THR A 36 -6.80 7.32 15.79
C THR A 36 -7.40 7.69 14.46
N LYS A 37 -6.55 8.08 13.47
CA LYS A 37 -7.05 8.55 12.18
C LYS A 37 -6.09 8.33 11.04
N ILE A 38 -6.66 8.29 9.83
CA ILE A 38 -5.95 8.35 8.56
C ILE A 38 -6.45 9.59 7.81
N VAL A 39 -5.52 10.50 7.48
CA VAL A 39 -5.81 11.73 6.75
C VAL A 39 -5.37 11.54 5.30
N PHE A 40 -6.29 11.69 4.37
CA PHE A 40 -6.02 11.69 2.94
C PHE A 40 -5.82 13.12 2.46
N ALA A 41 -4.59 13.48 2.08
CA ALA A 41 -4.20 14.78 1.57
C ALA A 41 -3.72 14.68 0.11
N ASP A 42 -3.52 15.80 -0.55
CA ASP A 42 -2.90 15.80 -1.89
C ASP A 42 -1.43 15.39 -1.80
N LEU A 43 -0.70 15.92 -0.83
CA LEU A 43 0.70 15.59 -0.50
C LEU A 43 0.85 15.44 1.01
N VAL A 44 1.88 14.72 1.43
CA VAL A 44 2.25 14.61 2.85
C VAL A 44 2.74 15.96 3.38
N ALA A 45 2.24 16.38 4.55
CA ALA A 45 2.50 17.69 5.16
C ALA A 45 3.69 17.68 6.15
N GLU A 46 4.77 16.94 5.86
CA GLU A 46 5.96 16.91 6.72
C GLU A 46 6.95 18.04 6.36
N PRO A 47 7.14 19.03 7.24
CA PRO A 47 8.02 20.19 6.96
C PRO A 47 9.49 19.84 6.75
N ARG A 48 9.96 18.73 7.36
CA ARG A 48 11.36 18.30 7.31
C ARG A 48 11.73 17.66 5.97
N LEU A 49 10.74 17.30 5.14
CA LEU A 49 10.95 16.71 3.84
C LEU A 49 11.07 17.81 2.76
N SER A 50 11.99 17.61 1.82
CA SER A 50 12.08 18.47 0.62
C SER A 50 10.81 18.33 -0.24
N ALA A 51 10.55 19.30 -1.11
CA ALA A 51 9.41 19.26 -2.03
C ALA A 51 9.40 17.98 -2.90
N VAL A 52 10.57 17.55 -3.37
CA VAL A 52 10.74 16.33 -4.18
C VAL A 52 10.40 15.08 -3.37
N GLN A 53 10.87 14.99 -2.13
CA GLN A 53 10.55 13.87 -1.24
C GLN A 53 9.06 13.81 -0.93
N ARG A 54 8.42 14.95 -0.61
CA ARG A 54 6.96 15.01 -0.38
C ARG A 54 6.16 14.59 -1.60
N ALA A 55 6.59 14.96 -2.80
CA ALA A 55 5.94 14.58 -4.04
C ALA A 55 6.08 13.10 -4.40
N SER A 56 7.05 12.39 -3.84
CA SER A 56 7.28 10.96 -4.08
C SER A 56 6.78 10.05 -2.97
N LEU A 57 6.50 10.59 -1.78
CA LEU A 57 6.11 9.79 -0.62
C LEU A 57 4.61 9.47 -0.64
N PRO A 58 4.21 8.19 -0.74
CA PRO A 58 2.80 7.81 -0.82
C PRO A 58 2.06 7.92 0.51
N ALA A 59 2.77 7.83 1.63
CA ALA A 59 2.18 7.94 2.97
C ALA A 59 3.23 8.16 4.05
N LEU A 60 2.80 8.69 5.19
CA LEU A 60 3.63 8.91 6.37
C LEU A 60 2.90 8.50 7.64
N TYR A 61 3.58 7.73 8.49
CA TYR A 61 3.09 7.37 9.81
C TYR A 61 3.63 8.34 10.85
N HIS A 62 2.74 8.88 11.68
CA HIS A 62 3.05 9.74 12.81
C HIS A 62 2.88 8.93 14.11
N PRO A 63 3.98 8.58 14.79
CA PRO A 63 3.90 7.84 16.04
C PRO A 63 3.27 8.68 17.15
N LYS A 64 2.82 8.03 18.22
CA LYS A 64 2.32 8.70 19.41
C LYS A 64 3.41 9.61 19.99
N MET A 65 3.07 10.87 20.18
CA MET A 65 3.90 11.88 20.85
C MET A 65 3.14 12.47 22.03
N LEU A 66 3.84 13.27 22.87
CA LEU A 66 3.21 13.98 24.00
C LEU A 66 2.02 14.80 23.52
N GLY A 67 0.82 14.45 24.00
CA GLY A 67 -0.43 15.14 23.67
C GLY A 67 -1.10 14.72 22.36
N GLN A 68 -0.46 13.88 21.52
CA GLN A 68 -1.05 13.39 20.26
C GLN A 68 -1.01 11.88 20.19
N MET A 69 -2.14 11.28 19.83
CA MET A 69 -2.23 9.85 19.53
C MET A 69 -1.65 9.56 18.15
N ALA A 70 -1.29 8.29 17.90
CA ALA A 70 -0.76 7.89 16.60
C ALA A 70 -1.79 8.07 15.48
N TRP A 71 -1.33 8.54 14.32
CA TRP A 71 -2.13 8.77 13.13
C TRP A 71 -1.28 8.64 11.87
N ALA A 72 -1.90 8.73 10.69
CA ALA A 72 -1.17 8.62 9.43
C ALA A 72 -1.70 9.57 8.36
N GLU A 73 -0.82 9.97 7.43
CA GLU A 73 -1.15 10.70 6.21
C GLU A 73 -0.96 9.82 4.98
N VAL A 74 -1.85 10.00 4.00
CA VAL A 74 -1.80 9.30 2.70
C VAL A 74 -1.92 10.31 1.58
N ALA A 75 -0.91 10.37 0.69
CA ALA A 75 -0.85 11.28 -0.44
C ALA A 75 -1.63 10.71 -1.63
N LEU A 76 -2.84 11.22 -1.89
CA LEU A 76 -3.68 10.75 -3.00
C LEU A 76 -3.11 11.10 -4.37
N SER A 77 -2.38 12.21 -4.53
CA SER A 77 -1.75 12.57 -5.80
C SER A 77 -0.68 11.57 -6.24
N VAL A 78 -0.01 10.91 -5.27
CA VAL A 78 0.99 9.86 -5.54
C VAL A 78 0.31 8.54 -5.88
N LEU A 79 -0.76 8.18 -5.16
CA LEU A 79 -1.48 6.92 -5.37
C LEU A 79 -2.37 6.96 -6.62
N ALA A 80 -2.99 8.10 -6.90
CA ALA A 80 -3.90 8.30 -8.02
C ALA A 80 -3.46 9.47 -8.90
N PRO A 81 -2.27 9.40 -9.52
CA PRO A 81 -1.79 10.49 -10.37
C PRO A 81 -2.76 10.73 -11.54
N LYS A 82 -3.03 12.01 -11.83
CA LYS A 82 -3.86 12.42 -12.98
C LYS A 82 -3.11 12.06 -14.27
N LYS A 83 -3.44 10.94 -14.89
CA LYS A 83 -2.85 10.49 -16.16
C LYS A 83 -3.87 10.56 -17.28
N LYS A 84 -3.38 10.79 -18.52
CA LYS A 84 -4.21 10.74 -19.73
C LYS A 84 -4.61 9.30 -20.06
N PHE A 85 -5.74 9.14 -20.77
CA PHE A 85 -6.16 7.84 -21.29
C PHE A 85 -5.09 7.27 -22.26
N PRO A 86 -4.79 5.95 -22.25
CA PRO A 86 -5.42 4.85 -21.50
C PRO A 86 -4.81 4.59 -20.09
N GLN A 87 -3.74 5.27 -19.70
CA GLN A 87 -3.03 5.04 -18.44
C GLN A 87 -3.88 5.32 -17.20
N SER A 88 -4.89 6.18 -17.33
CA SER A 88 -5.84 6.48 -16.24
C SER A 88 -6.68 5.25 -15.85
N LEU A 89 -7.00 4.37 -16.79
CA LEU A 89 -7.73 3.12 -16.54
C LEU A 89 -6.88 2.14 -15.71
N LEU A 90 -5.61 1.95 -16.08
CA LEU A 90 -4.68 1.10 -15.34
C LEU A 90 -4.46 1.63 -13.92
N THR A 91 -4.31 2.95 -13.77
CA THR A 91 -4.18 3.59 -12.44
C THR A 91 -5.42 3.35 -11.58
N ARG A 92 -6.63 3.44 -12.16
CA ARG A 92 -7.88 3.16 -11.43
C ARG A 92 -8.01 1.68 -11.02
N LEU A 93 -7.57 0.75 -11.85
CA LEU A 93 -7.59 -0.67 -11.54
C LEU A 93 -6.58 -1.03 -10.45
N SER A 94 -5.40 -0.42 -10.47
CA SER A 94 -4.35 -0.66 -9.47
C SER A 94 -4.58 0.09 -8.17
N LEU A 95 -5.37 1.19 -8.16
CA LEU A 95 -5.54 2.07 -7.01
C LEU A 95 -6.01 1.34 -5.75
N LYS A 96 -6.97 0.42 -5.88
CA LYS A 96 -7.47 -0.35 -4.72
C LYS A 96 -6.36 -1.19 -4.09
N SER A 97 -5.54 -1.83 -4.92
CA SER A 97 -4.43 -2.66 -4.45
C SER A 97 -3.32 -1.81 -3.83
N SER A 98 -2.98 -0.69 -4.46
CA SER A 98 -1.98 0.26 -3.92
C SER A 98 -2.45 0.88 -2.60
N LEU A 99 -3.73 1.26 -2.51
CA LEU A 99 -4.33 1.77 -1.29
C LEU A 99 -4.27 0.73 -0.16
N ALA A 100 -4.60 -0.54 -0.47
CA ALA A 100 -4.54 -1.61 0.51
C ALA A 100 -3.11 -1.84 1.01
N GLN A 101 -2.12 -1.88 0.13
CA GLN A 101 -0.72 -2.03 0.51
C GLN A 101 -0.25 -0.87 1.41
N VAL A 102 -0.58 0.36 1.06
CA VAL A 102 -0.19 1.55 1.82
C VAL A 102 -0.84 1.54 3.21
N ILE A 103 -2.15 1.31 3.31
CA ILE A 103 -2.84 1.28 4.61
C ILE A 103 -2.31 0.14 5.49
N LEU A 104 -2.11 -1.06 4.92
CA LEU A 104 -1.55 -2.18 5.67
C LEU A 104 -0.11 -1.90 6.13
N SER A 105 0.68 -1.17 5.33
CA SER A 105 2.03 -0.73 5.72
C SER A 105 1.99 0.25 6.90
N LEU A 106 1.08 1.21 6.89
CA LEU A 106 0.88 2.15 8.01
C LEU A 106 0.44 1.44 9.29
N VAL A 107 -0.47 0.47 9.17
CA VAL A 107 -0.89 -0.35 10.31
C VAL A 107 0.24 -1.23 10.82
N ALA A 108 1.06 -1.82 9.94
CA ALA A 108 2.23 -2.59 10.32
C ALA A 108 3.24 -1.73 11.10
N GLN A 109 3.53 -0.52 10.60
CA GLN A 109 4.39 0.43 11.29
C GLN A 109 3.83 0.79 12.67
N HIS A 110 2.53 1.09 12.76
CA HIS A 110 1.87 1.36 14.03
C HIS A 110 2.01 0.19 15.00
N TYR A 111 1.69 -1.02 14.56
CA TYR A 111 1.76 -2.22 15.38
C TYR A 111 3.17 -2.47 15.91
N TYR A 112 4.16 -2.46 15.04
CA TYR A 112 5.53 -2.78 15.42
C TYR A 112 6.25 -1.65 16.19
N MET A 113 5.92 -0.39 15.93
CA MET A 113 6.54 0.74 16.62
C MET A 113 5.87 1.09 17.95
N THR A 114 4.58 0.73 18.13
CA THR A 114 3.80 1.19 19.29
C THR A 114 3.35 0.04 20.19
N LEU A 115 2.93 -1.09 19.65
CA LEU A 115 2.29 -2.17 20.38
C LEU A 115 3.21 -3.38 20.59
N SER A 116 4.02 -3.72 19.60
CA SER A 116 4.92 -4.86 19.67
C SER A 116 6.22 -4.48 20.37
N LYS A 117 6.54 -5.19 21.46
CA LYS A 117 7.81 -5.02 22.18
C LYS A 117 8.86 -5.98 21.62
N GLY A 118 10.11 -5.52 21.48
CA GLY A 118 11.26 -6.40 21.24
C GLY A 118 11.73 -6.53 19.80
N ILE A 119 11.15 -5.82 18.84
CA ILE A 119 11.69 -5.81 17.47
C ILE A 119 12.86 -4.85 17.38
N LYS A 120 14.01 -5.35 16.91
CA LYS A 120 15.18 -4.52 16.63
C LYS A 120 14.91 -3.64 15.40
N LYS A 121 15.46 -2.42 15.40
CA LYS A 121 15.27 -1.44 14.32
C LYS A 121 15.63 -2.00 12.93
N ASN A 122 16.67 -2.82 12.84
CA ASN A 122 17.10 -3.47 11.60
C ASN A 122 16.12 -4.57 11.08
N GLN A 123 15.23 -5.07 11.94
CA GLN A 123 14.24 -6.09 11.60
C GLN A 123 12.86 -5.49 11.30
N LEU A 124 12.67 -4.20 11.61
CA LEU A 124 11.37 -3.54 11.48
C LEU A 124 10.83 -3.58 10.05
N GLU A 125 11.67 -3.28 9.06
CA GLU A 125 11.27 -3.27 7.66
C GLU A 125 10.82 -4.66 7.19
N THR A 126 11.60 -5.69 7.52
CA THR A 126 11.26 -7.09 7.16
C THR A 126 9.97 -7.53 7.84
N ALA A 127 9.78 -7.19 9.11
CA ALA A 127 8.57 -7.51 9.86
C ALA A 127 7.34 -6.79 9.26
N CYS A 128 7.45 -5.50 8.93
CA CYS A 128 6.39 -4.75 8.26
C CYS A 128 6.06 -5.36 6.89
N ARG A 129 7.05 -5.74 6.10
CA ARG A 129 6.84 -6.37 4.79
C ARG A 129 6.08 -7.70 4.93
N SER A 130 6.51 -8.58 5.81
CA SER A 130 5.83 -9.86 6.07
C SER A 130 4.40 -9.67 6.57
N TYR A 131 4.18 -8.65 7.42
CA TYR A 131 2.83 -8.27 7.88
C TYR A 131 1.95 -7.86 6.71
N VAL A 132 2.45 -6.97 5.84
CA VAL A 132 1.71 -6.51 4.66
C VAL A 132 1.36 -7.67 3.75
N GLU A 133 2.31 -8.53 3.42
CA GLU A 133 2.08 -9.71 2.56
C GLU A 133 0.95 -10.58 3.11
N LYS A 134 1.04 -10.97 4.40
CA LYS A 134 0.03 -11.80 5.06
C LYS A 134 -1.37 -11.21 5.02
N HIS A 135 -1.51 -9.91 5.34
CA HIS A 135 -2.83 -9.28 5.40
C HIS A 135 -3.33 -8.88 4.01
N PHE A 136 -2.42 -8.56 3.07
CA PHE A 136 -2.77 -8.27 1.70
C PHE A 136 -3.32 -9.49 0.95
N GLU A 137 -2.77 -10.69 1.20
CA GLU A 137 -3.34 -11.94 0.66
C GLU A 137 -4.76 -12.17 1.16
N ARG A 138 -5.01 -11.99 2.47
CA ARG A 138 -6.35 -12.07 3.06
C ARG A 138 -7.32 -11.06 2.44
N TRP A 139 -6.85 -9.83 2.22
CA TRP A 139 -7.63 -8.80 1.56
C TRP A 139 -7.97 -9.19 0.12
N ARG A 140 -7.01 -9.70 -0.64
CA ARG A 140 -7.23 -10.19 -2.01
C ARG A 140 -8.22 -11.33 -2.07
N GLU A 141 -8.17 -12.25 -1.14
CA GLU A 141 -9.13 -13.37 -1.05
C GLU A 141 -10.55 -12.87 -0.78
N LYS A 142 -10.70 -11.85 0.07
CA LYS A 142 -12.00 -11.26 0.41
C LYS A 142 -12.56 -10.36 -0.70
N GLU A 143 -11.72 -9.53 -1.33
CA GLU A 143 -12.13 -8.61 -2.41
C GLU A 143 -12.21 -9.32 -3.78
N GLY A 144 -11.45 -10.38 -3.99
CA GLY A 144 -11.31 -11.04 -5.28
C GLY A 144 -12.55 -11.78 -5.79
N GLY A 145 -13.56 -11.99 -4.94
CA GLY A 145 -14.84 -12.60 -5.31
C GLY A 145 -14.67 -13.90 -6.13
N LEU A 146 -15.68 -14.21 -6.95
CA LEU A 146 -15.73 -15.39 -7.83
C LEU A 146 -14.54 -15.47 -8.82
N ARG A 147 -14.05 -14.33 -9.33
CA ARG A 147 -12.95 -14.29 -10.32
C ARG A 147 -11.63 -14.83 -9.74
N VAL A 148 -11.28 -14.48 -8.51
CA VAL A 148 -10.07 -15.00 -7.87
C VAL A 148 -10.22 -16.48 -7.54
N ARG A 149 -11.41 -16.92 -7.12
CA ARG A 149 -11.70 -18.35 -6.89
C ARG A 149 -11.60 -19.17 -8.17
N LEU A 150 -12.10 -18.66 -9.30
CA LEU A 150 -12.00 -19.32 -10.60
C LEU A 150 -10.57 -19.34 -11.17
N LEU A 151 -9.75 -18.32 -10.88
CA LEU A 151 -8.36 -18.25 -11.34
C LEU A 151 -7.37 -18.95 -10.40
N LYS A 152 -7.76 -19.27 -9.17
CA LYS A 152 -6.91 -19.95 -8.16
C LYS A 152 -6.29 -21.26 -8.70
N PRO A 153 -7.01 -22.17 -9.39
CA PRO A 153 -6.43 -23.39 -9.96
C PRO A 153 -5.44 -23.13 -11.10
N PHE A 154 -5.54 -21.98 -11.79
CA PHE A 154 -4.63 -21.60 -12.87
C PHE A 154 -3.40 -20.82 -12.41
N LYS A 155 -3.34 -20.42 -11.12
CA LYS A 155 -2.20 -19.68 -10.55
C LYS A 155 -0.84 -20.33 -10.86
N PRO A 156 -0.62 -21.65 -10.67
CA PRO A 156 0.67 -22.26 -10.96
C PRO A 156 1.05 -22.22 -12.45
N GLN A 157 0.06 -22.26 -13.35
CA GLN A 157 0.31 -22.12 -14.79
C GLN A 157 0.65 -20.69 -15.17
N LEU A 158 -0.05 -19.71 -14.59
CA LEU A 158 0.25 -18.28 -14.79
C LEU A 158 1.61 -17.90 -14.24
N ASP A 159 2.00 -18.43 -13.08
CA ASP A 159 3.33 -18.22 -12.49
C ASP A 159 4.44 -18.83 -13.37
N LYS A 160 4.22 -20.02 -13.96
CA LYS A 160 5.15 -20.61 -14.94
C LYS A 160 5.27 -19.75 -16.21
N LEU A 161 4.17 -19.22 -16.69
CA LEU A 161 4.13 -18.34 -17.87
C LEU A 161 4.84 -17.01 -17.59
N ALA A 162 4.60 -16.42 -16.43
CA ALA A 162 5.25 -15.19 -15.98
C ALA A 162 6.78 -15.38 -15.86
N ARG A 163 7.23 -16.51 -15.29
CA ARG A 163 8.66 -16.83 -15.21
C ARG A 163 9.28 -16.99 -16.60
N LYS A 164 8.62 -17.70 -17.52
CA LYS A 164 9.11 -17.86 -18.91
C LYS A 164 9.20 -16.52 -19.64
N LEU A 165 8.24 -15.62 -19.45
CA LEU A 165 8.26 -14.28 -20.04
C LEU A 165 9.38 -13.43 -19.43
N ALA A 166 9.58 -13.49 -18.10
CA ALA A 166 10.65 -12.77 -17.44
C ALA A 166 12.05 -13.24 -17.91
N THR A 167 12.22 -14.54 -18.11
CA THR A 167 13.49 -15.11 -18.65
C THR A 167 13.75 -14.62 -20.08
N LYS A 168 12.75 -14.71 -20.96
CA LYS A 168 12.86 -14.22 -22.35
C LYS A 168 13.16 -12.72 -22.40
N TYR A 169 12.50 -11.92 -21.56
CA TYR A 169 12.75 -10.48 -21.50
C TYR A 169 14.17 -10.16 -21.03
N LYS A 170 14.68 -10.93 -20.08
CA LYS A 170 16.07 -10.79 -19.63
C LYS A 170 17.08 -11.16 -20.74
N GLU A 171 16.84 -12.26 -21.44
CA GLU A 171 17.66 -12.67 -22.59
C GLU A 171 17.65 -11.62 -23.72
N GLU A 172 16.51 -10.99 -24.00
CA GLU A 172 16.43 -9.92 -25.00
C GLU A 172 17.19 -8.65 -24.55
N LEU A 173 17.14 -8.30 -23.27
CA LEU A 173 17.93 -7.20 -22.73
C LEU A 173 19.42 -7.45 -22.84
N ASP A 174 19.87 -8.65 -22.48
CA ASP A 174 21.28 -9.05 -22.56
C ASP A 174 21.75 -9.02 -24.02
N ARG A 175 20.96 -9.52 -24.97
CA ARG A 175 21.28 -9.42 -26.43
C ARG A 175 21.40 -7.98 -26.92
N LYS A 176 20.51 -7.08 -26.46
CA LYS A 176 20.58 -5.66 -26.83
C LYS A 176 21.76 -4.92 -26.22
N GLN A 177 22.28 -5.37 -25.08
CA GLN A 177 23.49 -4.81 -24.47
C GLN A 177 24.77 -5.28 -25.18
N ILE A 178 24.82 -6.54 -25.65
CA ILE A 178 25.96 -7.08 -26.42
C ILE A 178 26.05 -6.43 -27.79
N SER A 179 24.92 -6.12 -28.44
CA SER A 179 24.87 -5.48 -29.77
C SER A 179 25.24 -3.99 -29.77
N LYS A 180 25.44 -3.38 -28.61
CA LYS A 180 25.85 -1.97 -28.44
C LYS A 180 27.33 -1.78 -28.06
N LYS A 181 28.05 -2.87 -27.92
CA LYS A 181 29.54 -2.89 -27.81
C LYS A 181 30.18 -3.25 -29.15
#